data_abeb37e0dfba8f1b4522cc9d492b7281
#
_entry.id   abeb37e0dfba8f1b4522cc9d492b7281
#
_cell.length_a   1.000
_cell.length_b   1.000
_cell.length_c   1.000
_cell.angle_alpha   90.00
_cell.angle_beta   90.00
_cell.angle_gamma   90.00
#
_symmetry.space_group_name_H-M   'P 1'
#
loop_
_entity.id
_entity.type
_entity.pdbx_description
1 polymer ?
#
loop_
_entity_poly.entity_id
_entity_poly.type
_entity_poly.pdbx_seq_one_letter_code
_entity_poly.pdbx_strand_id
1 'polypeptide(L)'
;MNVSVTRLRDLRTRSSDAGFDAWLFNCLLDNNLLHSMNPQITASREQLRFMVHLEHDQPFLPCRDTTFFDLCQDTLSDNLKHQYERAWRMVMSILDTMPYPDSERERIRGFCRYRFDRYVSSHNVIPSRVVKRLVAYVTALNGPFDPWVERRAEAIARHKRTLSSDTVTRELQYLPAECFPGMKTIRDMNRHLHLLVLARYASLMANVRAWSENFPSGEELRRHFAEAENKMEALGSALDVLGRPGSTILLLSDADGGTLYDLSLAHFFTAHGLKVIYAVKEGFYFHSPTMQDVQENDDLREALRGAHVITNPSISKNDLLKALREWRLVVISDGTRERLNLARVSVTFSRAWKESDLVIAHGWRKRFRLIDTSVSFTRDILCFWEDRDGFDVRFRPHDPAERKFSEAEINALSDAIIEEMREARAKNRPVVFYSCVIGSIPGETKT
;
A
#
# COMPACT_ATOMS: atom_id res chain seq x y z
N MET A 1 -12.14 2.91 29.48
CA MET A 1 -12.58 1.63 28.81
C MET A 1 -11.49 0.60 28.99
N ASN A 2 -11.75 -0.46 29.73
CA ASN A 2 -10.77 -1.57 29.85
C ASN A 2 -11.04 -2.57 28.73
N VAL A 3 -10.50 -2.31 27.53
CA VAL A 3 -10.68 -3.20 26.40
C VAL A 3 -9.40 -3.97 26.19
N SER A 4 -9.43 -5.26 26.47
CA SER A 4 -8.37 -6.22 26.15
C SER A 4 -8.63 -6.80 24.75
N VAL A 5 -8.43 -6.00 23.72
CA VAL A 5 -8.49 -6.49 22.32
C VAL A 5 -7.11 -6.99 21.96
N THR A 6 -6.93 -8.30 21.91
CA THR A 6 -5.63 -8.91 21.64
C THR A 6 -5.29 -9.04 20.16
N ARG A 7 -6.31 -9.04 19.27
CA ARG A 7 -6.15 -9.15 17.82
C ARG A 7 -7.30 -8.48 17.07
N LEU A 8 -7.06 -7.99 15.86
CA LEU A 8 -8.09 -7.39 15.00
C LEU A 8 -9.29 -8.29 14.74
N ARG A 9 -9.09 -9.59 14.62
CA ARG A 9 -10.18 -10.58 14.47
C ARG A 9 -11.13 -10.63 15.67
N ASP A 10 -10.68 -10.19 16.84
CA ASP A 10 -11.51 -10.16 18.05
C ASP A 10 -12.52 -9.00 18.01
N LEU A 11 -12.39 -8.07 17.06
CA LEU A 11 -13.35 -6.99 16.80
C LEU A 11 -14.63 -7.43 16.05
N ARG A 12 -14.72 -8.68 15.64
CA ARG A 12 -15.84 -9.18 14.83
C ARG A 12 -17.15 -9.32 15.58
N THR A 13 -17.07 -9.52 16.88
CA THR A 13 -18.25 -9.65 17.72
C THR A 13 -18.58 -8.30 18.34
N ARG A 14 -19.87 -7.96 18.40
CA ARG A 14 -20.31 -6.85 19.23
C ARG A 14 -19.76 -7.07 20.62
N SER A 15 -19.05 -6.09 21.14
CA SER A 15 -18.63 -6.16 22.51
C SER A 15 -19.87 -6.01 23.42
N SER A 16 -19.78 -6.50 24.63
CA SER A 16 -20.82 -6.21 25.65
C SER A 16 -20.72 -4.77 26.18
N ASP A 17 -19.72 -4.00 25.70
CA ASP A 17 -19.44 -2.61 26.09
C ASP A 17 -19.92 -1.65 25.00
N ALA A 18 -21.08 -1.05 25.23
CA ALA A 18 -21.67 -0.06 24.32
C ALA A 18 -20.78 1.18 24.12
N GLY A 19 -19.95 1.52 25.10
CA GLY A 19 -18.99 2.63 25.01
C GLY A 19 -17.88 2.31 24.01
N PHE A 20 -17.35 1.10 24.04
CA PHE A 20 -16.38 0.64 23.07
C PHE A 20 -16.96 0.55 21.66
N ASP A 21 -18.15 0.02 21.51
CA ASP A 21 -18.83 -0.07 20.21
C ASP A 21 -19.03 1.32 19.59
N ALA A 22 -19.42 2.31 20.40
CA ALA A 22 -19.55 3.69 19.96
C ALA A 22 -18.20 4.32 19.59
N TRP A 23 -17.17 4.07 20.38
CA TRP A 23 -15.81 4.53 20.07
C TRP A 23 -15.29 3.91 18.76
N LEU A 24 -15.43 2.60 18.61
CA LEU A 24 -14.98 1.89 17.41
C LEU A 24 -15.72 2.39 16.16
N PHE A 25 -17.03 2.62 16.27
CA PHE A 25 -17.81 3.21 15.19
C PHE A 25 -17.26 4.59 14.79
N ASN A 26 -17.01 5.47 15.74
CA ASN A 26 -16.41 6.77 15.47
C ASN A 26 -14.99 6.65 14.89
N CYS A 27 -14.20 5.71 15.38
CA CYS A 27 -12.87 5.43 14.85
C CYS A 27 -12.94 4.99 13.37
N LEU A 28 -13.82 4.06 13.02
CA LEU A 28 -14.01 3.63 11.65
C LEU A 28 -14.51 4.76 10.74
N LEU A 29 -15.45 5.57 11.23
CA LEU A 29 -15.99 6.74 10.52
C LEU A 29 -14.92 7.81 10.29
N ASP A 30 -14.22 8.21 11.33
CA ASP A 30 -13.18 9.24 11.25
C ASP A 30 -11.99 8.82 10.41
N ASN A 31 -11.72 7.53 10.31
CA ASN A 31 -10.67 7.01 9.45
C ASN A 31 -11.15 6.69 8.03
N ASN A 32 -12.43 6.95 7.69
CA ASN A 32 -13.04 6.62 6.41
C ASN A 32 -12.88 5.13 6.03
N LEU A 33 -13.06 4.25 6.98
CA LEU A 33 -12.98 2.81 6.77
C LEU A 33 -14.34 2.19 6.47
N LEU A 34 -15.42 2.95 6.71
CA LEU A 34 -16.78 2.61 6.31
C LEU A 34 -17.12 3.34 4.99
N HIS A 35 -17.03 2.65 3.88
CA HIS A 35 -17.32 3.22 2.55
C HIS A 35 -18.72 3.80 2.44
N SER A 36 -19.66 3.14 3.07
CA SER A 36 -21.08 3.48 3.05
C SER A 36 -21.43 4.76 3.80
N MET A 37 -20.56 5.27 4.66
CA MET A 37 -20.80 6.45 5.47
C MET A 37 -20.16 7.73 4.94
N ASN A 38 -19.39 7.66 3.87
CA ASN A 38 -18.87 8.85 3.22
C ASN A 38 -19.87 9.29 2.12
N PRO A 39 -20.64 10.38 2.33
CA PRO A 39 -21.61 10.84 1.33
C PRO A 39 -20.98 11.28 0.01
N GLN A 40 -19.68 11.52 -0.02
CA GLN A 40 -18.92 11.83 -1.25
C GLN A 40 -18.48 10.57 -2.00
N ILE A 41 -18.57 9.41 -1.37
CA ILE A 41 -18.19 8.12 -1.94
C ILE A 41 -19.29 7.12 -1.52
N THR A 42 -20.46 7.23 -2.14
CA THR A 42 -21.43 6.14 -2.07
C THR A 42 -20.77 4.93 -2.73
N ALA A 43 -20.43 3.93 -1.92
CA ALA A 43 -19.94 2.67 -2.47
C ALA A 43 -21.05 2.11 -3.37
N SER A 44 -20.82 2.09 -4.68
CA SER A 44 -21.71 1.39 -5.58
C SER A 44 -21.59 -0.12 -5.32
N ARG A 45 -22.59 -0.89 -5.79
CA ARG A 45 -22.51 -2.37 -5.75
C ARG A 45 -21.20 -2.87 -6.36
N GLU A 46 -20.73 -2.20 -7.41
CA GLU A 46 -19.47 -2.53 -8.05
C GLU A 46 -18.27 -2.25 -7.14
N GLN A 47 -18.26 -1.17 -6.40
CA GLN A 47 -17.18 -0.86 -5.45
C GLN A 47 -17.11 -1.89 -4.33
N LEU A 48 -18.24 -2.33 -3.79
CA LEU A 48 -18.27 -3.41 -2.79
C LEU A 48 -17.80 -4.74 -3.37
N ARG A 49 -18.14 -5.05 -4.63
CA ARG A 49 -17.64 -6.25 -5.34
C ARG A 49 -16.12 -6.24 -5.55
N PHE A 50 -15.51 -5.09 -5.63
CA PHE A 50 -14.11 -4.92 -6.03
C PHE A 50 -13.19 -4.42 -4.90
N MET A 51 -13.68 -4.35 -3.67
CA MET A 51 -12.80 -4.16 -2.51
C MET A 51 -11.76 -5.28 -2.47
N VAL A 52 -10.55 -4.95 -2.02
CA VAL A 52 -9.59 -5.98 -1.68
C VAL A 52 -10.20 -6.80 -0.55
N HIS A 53 -10.59 -8.03 -0.85
CA HIS A 53 -11.13 -8.92 0.16
C HIS A 53 -10.01 -9.33 1.10
N LEU A 54 -10.29 -9.17 2.37
CA LEU A 54 -9.51 -9.72 3.44
C LEU A 54 -10.19 -11.01 3.89
N GLU A 55 -9.42 -11.93 4.41
CA GLU A 55 -10.00 -13.14 4.95
C GLU A 55 -10.86 -12.84 6.15
N HIS A 56 -11.88 -13.71 6.31
CA HIS A 56 -12.75 -13.68 7.48
C HIS A 56 -13.44 -12.34 7.74
N ASP A 57 -13.82 -11.59 6.71
CA ASP A 57 -14.56 -10.33 6.84
C ASP A 57 -13.89 -9.29 7.77
N GLN A 58 -12.58 -9.32 7.88
CA GLN A 58 -11.85 -8.40 8.73
C GLN A 58 -11.85 -6.98 8.15
N PRO A 59 -12.08 -5.95 8.96
CA PRO A 59 -11.86 -4.59 8.53
C PRO A 59 -10.34 -4.37 8.30
N PHE A 60 -9.99 -3.76 7.17
CA PHE A 60 -8.61 -3.33 6.97
C PHE A 60 -8.37 -2.06 7.78
N LEU A 61 -7.51 -2.16 8.78
CA LEU A 61 -7.03 -0.99 9.52
C LEU A 61 -5.68 -0.55 8.95
N PRO A 62 -5.57 0.66 8.39
CA PRO A 62 -4.35 1.14 7.75
C PRO A 62 -3.30 1.62 8.77
N CYS A 63 -3.04 0.81 9.78
CA CYS A 63 -2.02 1.00 10.82
C CYS A 63 -1.49 -0.35 11.31
N ARG A 64 -0.50 -0.33 12.20
CA ARG A 64 -0.08 -1.52 12.96
C ARG A 64 -1.12 -1.89 13.99
N ASP A 65 -1.18 -3.16 14.36
CA ASP A 65 -2.01 -3.61 15.48
C ASP A 65 -1.68 -2.85 16.77
N THR A 66 -0.40 -2.65 17.06
CA THR A 66 0.04 -1.87 18.24
C THR A 66 -0.48 -0.44 18.22
N THR A 67 -0.50 0.22 17.07
CA THR A 67 -1.09 1.57 16.95
C THR A 67 -2.59 1.54 17.17
N PHE A 68 -3.28 0.51 16.70
CA PHE A 68 -4.70 0.37 16.93
C PHE A 68 -5.01 0.12 18.41
N PHE A 69 -4.24 -0.74 19.08
CA PHE A 69 -4.38 -0.96 20.52
C PHE A 69 -4.09 0.29 21.34
N ASP A 70 -3.09 1.08 20.94
CA ASP A 70 -2.84 2.39 21.55
C ASP A 70 -4.03 3.35 21.40
N LEU A 71 -4.71 3.34 20.23
CA LEU A 71 -5.92 4.14 20.01
C LEU A 71 -7.10 3.68 20.88
N CYS A 72 -7.19 2.38 21.23
CA CYS A 72 -8.24 1.83 22.06
C CYS A 72 -8.07 2.14 23.56
N GLN A 73 -6.94 2.72 24.00
CA GLN A 73 -6.71 3.05 25.41
C GLN A 73 -7.46 4.33 25.82
N ASP A 74 -7.80 4.43 27.09
CA ASP A 74 -8.44 5.64 27.65
C ASP A 74 -7.50 6.86 27.67
N THR A 75 -6.22 6.60 27.70
CA THR A 75 -5.18 7.63 27.74
C THR A 75 -4.23 7.51 26.56
N LEU A 76 -3.77 8.66 26.09
CA LEU A 76 -2.84 8.74 24.98
C LEU A 76 -1.48 8.18 25.38
N SER A 77 -1.06 7.05 24.77
CA SER A 77 0.25 6.44 25.01
C SER A 77 1.38 7.34 24.47
N ASP A 78 2.59 7.20 25.04
CA ASP A 78 3.75 7.95 24.55
C ASP A 78 4.12 7.58 23.11
N ASN A 79 3.95 6.32 22.72
CA ASN A 79 4.13 5.87 21.35
C ASN A 79 3.17 6.60 20.38
N LEU A 80 1.89 6.71 20.76
CA LEU A 80 0.89 7.40 19.93
C LEU A 80 1.13 8.92 19.88
N LYS A 81 1.56 9.54 20.99
CA LYS A 81 2.01 10.95 21.02
C LYS A 81 3.13 11.20 20.01
N HIS A 82 4.17 10.37 20.03
CA HIS A 82 5.29 10.47 19.09
C HIS A 82 4.84 10.31 17.63
N GLN A 83 3.88 9.41 17.37
CA GLN A 83 3.32 9.23 16.02
C GLN A 83 2.53 10.48 15.57
N TYR A 84 1.75 11.12 16.45
CA TYR A 84 1.05 12.37 16.15
C TYR A 84 2.02 13.52 15.94
N GLU A 85 3.02 13.68 16.78
CA GLU A 85 4.05 14.71 16.61
C GLU A 85 4.80 14.56 15.29
N ARG A 86 5.11 13.33 14.91
CA ARG A 86 5.70 13.03 13.60
C ARG A 86 4.75 13.40 12.46
N ALA A 87 3.47 13.10 12.62
CA ALA A 87 2.44 13.50 11.65
C ALA A 87 2.38 15.02 11.51
N TRP A 88 2.40 15.74 12.61
CA TRP A 88 2.44 17.21 12.62
C TRP A 88 3.65 17.76 11.88
N ARG A 89 4.86 17.27 12.22
CA ARG A 89 6.09 17.69 11.54
C ARG A 89 6.05 17.45 10.03
N MET A 90 5.48 16.32 9.60
CA MET A 90 5.29 16.03 8.17
C MET A 90 4.37 17.05 7.49
N VAL A 91 3.26 17.41 8.11
CA VAL A 91 2.32 18.40 7.56
C VAL A 91 3.00 19.78 7.48
N MET A 92 3.69 20.18 8.52
CA MET A 92 4.40 21.47 8.54
C MET A 92 5.50 21.54 7.47
N SER A 93 6.27 20.46 7.29
CA SER A 93 7.29 20.44 6.23
C SER A 93 6.70 20.60 4.82
N ILE A 94 5.45 20.15 4.59
CA ILE A 94 4.75 20.39 3.33
C ILE A 94 4.29 21.84 3.25
N LEU A 95 3.69 22.38 4.33
CA LEU A 95 3.25 23.77 4.35
C LEU A 95 4.40 24.74 4.07
N ASP A 96 5.58 24.44 4.61
CA ASP A 96 6.78 25.28 4.43
C ASP A 96 7.32 25.26 2.98
N THR A 97 6.99 24.24 2.19
CA THR A 97 7.33 24.18 0.76
C THR A 97 6.30 24.84 -0.15
N MET A 98 5.12 25.16 0.39
CA MET A 98 4.05 25.76 -0.42
C MET A 98 4.34 27.24 -0.71
N PRO A 99 4.02 27.75 -1.90
CA PRO A 99 4.25 29.12 -2.31
C PRO A 99 3.21 30.09 -1.72
N TYR A 100 2.98 30.02 -0.41
CA TYR A 100 2.07 30.92 0.30
C TYR A 100 2.82 32.14 0.86
N PRO A 101 2.20 33.34 0.84
CA PRO A 101 2.66 34.47 1.65
C PRO A 101 2.69 34.12 3.13
N ASP A 102 3.58 34.74 3.90
CA ASP A 102 3.77 34.42 5.33
C ASP A 102 2.47 34.54 6.15
N SER A 103 1.67 35.58 5.90
CA SER A 103 0.39 35.77 6.57
C SER A 103 -0.61 34.63 6.31
N GLU A 104 -0.65 34.13 5.06
CA GLU A 104 -1.50 33.01 4.69
C GLU A 104 -0.95 31.71 5.29
N ARG A 105 0.35 31.50 5.26
CA ARG A 105 1.01 30.34 5.87
C ARG A 105 0.72 30.24 7.36
N GLU A 106 0.77 31.35 8.09
CA GLU A 106 0.41 31.39 9.52
C GLU A 106 -1.07 31.11 9.75
N ARG A 107 -1.95 31.63 8.91
CA ARG A 107 -3.39 31.33 8.97
C ARG A 107 -3.66 29.83 8.77
N ILE A 108 -3.03 29.21 7.78
CA ILE A 108 -3.15 27.78 7.49
C ILE A 108 -2.57 26.96 8.65
N ARG A 109 -1.40 27.37 9.20
CA ARG A 109 -0.77 26.72 10.36
C ARG A 109 -1.71 26.75 11.57
N GLY A 110 -2.31 27.88 11.87
CA GLY A 110 -3.29 28.02 12.97
C GLY A 110 -4.50 27.12 12.80
N PHE A 111 -5.07 27.06 11.61
CA PHE A 111 -6.18 26.14 11.31
C PHE A 111 -5.76 24.67 11.43
N CYS A 112 -4.62 24.28 10.86
CA CYS A 112 -4.08 22.95 10.97
C CYS A 112 -3.84 22.55 12.43
N ARG A 113 -3.33 23.50 13.26
CA ARG A 113 -3.09 23.28 14.69
C ARG A 113 -4.38 23.00 15.42
N TYR A 114 -5.41 23.82 15.22
CA TYR A 114 -6.72 23.62 15.81
C TYR A 114 -7.30 22.23 15.48
N ARG A 115 -7.22 21.81 14.21
CA ARG A 115 -7.73 20.50 13.78
C ARG A 115 -6.87 19.37 14.35
N PHE A 116 -5.56 19.54 14.36
CA PHE A 116 -4.62 18.57 14.92
C PHE A 116 -4.88 18.31 16.41
N ASP A 117 -5.02 19.38 17.21
CA ASP A 117 -5.29 19.27 18.65
C ASP A 117 -6.59 18.50 18.92
N ARG A 118 -7.63 18.72 18.10
CA ARG A 118 -8.87 17.94 18.19
C ARG A 118 -8.66 16.46 17.90
N TYR A 119 -7.85 16.12 16.88
CA TYR A 119 -7.54 14.71 16.56
C TYR A 119 -6.74 14.03 17.68
N VAL A 120 -5.80 14.74 18.27
CA VAL A 120 -5.01 14.24 19.41
C VAL A 120 -5.89 14.05 20.64
N SER A 121 -6.76 15.00 20.94
CA SER A 121 -7.67 14.92 22.12
C SER A 121 -8.68 13.79 22.01
N SER A 122 -9.23 13.53 20.81
CA SER A 122 -10.16 12.42 20.60
C SER A 122 -9.48 11.07 20.47
N HIS A 123 -8.20 11.04 20.14
CA HIS A 123 -7.31 9.90 19.81
C HIS A 123 -8.00 8.69 19.14
N ASN A 124 -8.99 8.98 18.30
CA ASN A 124 -9.68 7.98 17.48
C ASN A 124 -9.25 8.01 16.00
N VAL A 125 -8.38 8.96 15.61
CA VAL A 125 -7.90 9.12 14.24
C VAL A 125 -6.50 8.57 14.09
N ILE A 126 -6.31 7.61 13.18
CA ILE A 126 -4.98 7.05 12.88
C ILE A 126 -4.03 8.18 12.44
N PRO A 127 -2.79 8.28 12.98
CA PRO A 127 -1.88 9.38 12.68
C PRO A 127 -1.64 9.64 11.18
N SER A 128 -1.61 8.58 10.36
CA SER A 128 -1.50 8.74 8.90
C SER A 128 -2.74 9.37 8.24
N ARG A 129 -3.90 9.23 8.85
CA ARG A 129 -5.14 9.90 8.40
C ARG A 129 -5.13 11.38 8.76
N VAL A 130 -4.54 11.71 9.91
CA VAL A 130 -4.30 13.12 10.29
C VAL A 130 -3.42 13.79 9.21
N VAL A 131 -2.29 13.16 8.83
CA VAL A 131 -1.45 13.67 7.73
C VAL A 131 -2.29 13.88 6.47
N LYS A 132 -3.03 12.86 6.02
CA LYS A 132 -3.82 12.96 4.79
C LYS A 132 -4.82 14.10 4.82
N ARG A 133 -5.56 14.26 5.95
CA ARG A 133 -6.58 15.30 6.09
C ARG A 133 -5.97 16.71 6.09
N LEU A 134 -4.89 16.89 6.83
CA LEU A 134 -4.25 18.21 6.94
C LEU A 134 -3.50 18.56 5.65
N VAL A 135 -2.83 17.59 5.01
CA VAL A 135 -2.19 17.81 3.71
C VAL A 135 -3.21 18.17 2.65
N ALA A 136 -4.35 17.47 2.60
CA ALA A 136 -5.42 17.83 1.66
C ALA A 136 -5.91 19.27 1.85
N TYR A 137 -5.98 19.75 3.10
CA TYR A 137 -6.29 21.15 3.37
C TYR A 137 -5.16 22.10 2.93
N VAL A 138 -3.92 21.79 3.28
CA VAL A 138 -2.75 22.60 2.90
C VAL A 138 -2.63 22.74 1.38
N THR A 139 -2.89 21.70 0.62
CA THR A 139 -2.74 21.70 -0.84
C THR A 139 -3.96 22.22 -1.59
N ALA A 140 -5.16 22.18 -1.00
CA ALA A 140 -6.41 22.54 -1.68
C ALA A 140 -6.52 24.04 -2.00
N LEU A 141 -5.85 24.89 -1.25
CA LEU A 141 -5.94 26.36 -1.40
C LEU A 141 -5.24 26.89 -2.65
N ASN A 142 -4.29 26.14 -3.20
CA ASN A 142 -3.57 26.47 -4.44
C ASN A 142 -4.04 25.68 -5.68
N GLY A 143 -5.23 25.07 -5.61
CA GLY A 143 -5.69 24.16 -6.66
C GLY A 143 -4.95 22.82 -6.63
N PRO A 144 -4.89 22.09 -7.74
CA PRO A 144 -4.25 20.76 -7.81
C PRO A 144 -2.72 20.84 -7.83
N PHE A 145 -2.12 21.60 -6.91
CA PHE A 145 -0.67 21.77 -6.81
C PHE A 145 -0.03 20.55 -6.14
N ASP A 146 0.99 19.99 -6.79
CA ASP A 146 1.82 18.93 -6.24
C ASP A 146 3.18 19.49 -5.80
N PRO A 147 3.43 19.65 -4.49
CA PRO A 147 4.65 20.27 -3.99
C PRO A 147 5.91 19.40 -4.16
N TRP A 148 5.78 18.18 -4.67
CA TRP A 148 6.88 17.22 -4.83
C TRP A 148 7.23 16.87 -6.27
N VAL A 149 6.56 17.45 -7.26
CA VAL A 149 6.77 17.11 -8.68
C VAL A 149 8.24 17.27 -9.08
N GLU A 150 8.86 18.43 -8.75
CA GLU A 150 10.26 18.69 -9.05
C GLU A 150 11.20 17.75 -8.29
N ARG A 151 10.96 17.54 -6.99
CA ARG A 151 11.76 16.61 -6.17
C ARG A 151 11.70 15.17 -6.66
N ARG A 152 10.52 14.74 -7.17
CA ARG A 152 10.40 13.42 -7.78
C ARG A 152 11.15 13.36 -9.11
N ALA A 153 11.06 14.39 -9.94
CA ALA A 153 11.81 14.46 -11.20
C ALA A 153 13.33 14.41 -10.96
N GLU A 154 13.84 15.18 -9.99
CA GLU A 154 15.24 15.14 -9.58
C GLU A 154 15.66 13.75 -9.07
N ALA A 155 14.81 13.10 -8.25
CA ALA A 155 15.08 11.75 -7.76
C ALA A 155 15.12 10.74 -8.91
N ILE A 156 14.18 10.81 -9.84
CA ILE A 156 14.13 9.96 -11.05
C ILE A 156 15.40 10.15 -11.87
N ALA A 157 15.79 11.39 -12.18
CA ALA A 157 17.01 11.69 -12.92
C ALA A 157 18.28 11.18 -12.21
N ARG A 158 18.33 11.26 -10.88
CA ARG A 158 19.43 10.70 -10.08
C ARG A 158 19.47 9.17 -10.21
N HIS A 159 18.32 8.48 -10.05
CA HIS A 159 18.27 7.03 -10.17
C HIS A 159 18.63 6.56 -11.59
N LYS A 160 18.28 7.32 -12.62
CA LYS A 160 18.71 7.05 -14.01
C LYS A 160 20.23 7.07 -14.12
N ARG A 161 20.90 8.11 -13.59
CA ARG A 161 22.36 8.18 -13.57
C ARG A 161 22.98 7.04 -12.77
N THR A 162 22.39 6.67 -11.63
CA THR A 162 22.85 5.53 -10.82
C THR A 162 22.79 4.22 -11.61
N LEU A 163 21.66 3.92 -12.24
CA LEU A 163 21.48 2.70 -13.05
C LEU A 163 22.40 2.66 -14.27
N SER A 164 22.73 3.82 -14.83
CA SER A 164 23.64 3.93 -15.99
C SER A 164 25.12 3.95 -15.60
N SER A 165 25.46 3.92 -14.31
CA SER A 165 26.86 3.89 -13.90
C SER A 165 27.48 2.51 -14.14
N ASP A 166 28.74 2.47 -14.60
CA ASP A 166 29.46 1.22 -14.85
C ASP A 166 29.52 0.32 -13.61
N THR A 167 29.67 0.93 -12.43
CA THR A 167 29.73 0.20 -11.17
C THR A 167 28.43 -0.52 -10.90
N VAL A 168 27.29 0.18 -10.94
CA VAL A 168 25.97 -0.43 -10.67
C VAL A 168 25.61 -1.44 -11.74
N THR A 169 25.82 -1.11 -13.01
CA THR A 169 25.53 -2.01 -14.13
C THR A 169 26.32 -3.32 -13.98
N ARG A 170 27.62 -3.23 -13.69
CA ARG A 170 28.48 -4.42 -13.49
C ARG A 170 28.00 -5.25 -12.30
N GLU A 171 27.72 -4.63 -11.15
CA GLU A 171 27.33 -5.36 -9.94
C GLU A 171 25.91 -5.97 -10.08
N LEU A 172 24.99 -5.31 -10.80
CA LEU A 172 23.66 -5.87 -11.09
C LEU A 172 23.72 -7.07 -12.04
N GLN A 173 24.65 -7.05 -13.01
CA GLN A 173 24.80 -8.10 -14.02
C GLN A 173 25.74 -9.23 -13.60
N TYR A 174 26.52 -9.03 -12.53
CA TYR A 174 27.46 -10.04 -12.08
C TYR A 174 26.74 -11.31 -11.63
N LEU A 175 26.97 -12.41 -12.33
CA LEU A 175 26.49 -13.74 -11.91
C LEU A 175 27.73 -14.55 -11.51
N PRO A 176 27.84 -14.99 -10.25
CA PRO A 176 28.91 -15.88 -9.83
C PRO A 176 28.90 -17.19 -10.68
N ALA A 177 30.03 -17.71 -11.02
CA ALA A 177 30.14 -18.97 -11.81
C ALA A 177 29.40 -20.16 -11.13
N GLU A 178 29.21 -20.10 -9.83
CA GLU A 178 28.58 -21.12 -8.98
C GLU A 178 27.11 -20.86 -8.72
N CYS A 179 26.49 -19.91 -9.42
CA CYS A 179 25.10 -19.46 -9.13
C CYS A 179 24.02 -20.55 -9.23
N PHE A 180 24.30 -21.64 -9.98
CA PHE A 180 23.27 -22.67 -10.23
C PHE A 180 23.71 -24.10 -9.82
N PRO A 181 24.37 -24.29 -8.65
CA PRO A 181 24.84 -25.61 -8.24
C PRO A 181 23.66 -26.54 -7.97
N GLY A 182 23.63 -27.69 -8.63
CA GLY A 182 22.69 -28.77 -8.37
C GLY A 182 21.24 -28.51 -8.79
N MET A 183 20.95 -27.45 -9.52
CA MET A 183 19.60 -27.16 -10.03
C MET A 183 19.25 -28.10 -11.18
N LYS A 184 18.14 -28.80 -11.06
CA LYS A 184 17.72 -29.86 -11.99
C LYS A 184 16.68 -29.41 -13.01
N THR A 185 15.97 -28.32 -12.74
CA THR A 185 14.88 -27.85 -13.60
C THR A 185 15.08 -26.40 -14.04
N ILE A 186 14.58 -26.06 -15.22
CA ILE A 186 14.55 -24.67 -15.73
C ILE A 186 13.76 -23.77 -14.76
N ARG A 187 12.73 -24.32 -14.12
CA ARG A 187 11.92 -23.61 -13.13
C ARG A 187 12.77 -23.19 -11.91
N ASP A 188 13.57 -24.11 -11.39
CA ASP A 188 14.46 -23.80 -10.26
C ASP A 188 15.52 -22.78 -10.64
N MET A 189 16.08 -22.89 -11.83
CA MET A 189 17.05 -21.92 -12.36
C MET A 189 16.42 -20.54 -12.50
N ASN A 190 15.24 -20.44 -13.10
CA ASN A 190 14.52 -19.17 -13.25
C ASN A 190 14.17 -18.57 -11.88
N ARG A 191 13.64 -19.37 -10.96
CA ARG A 191 13.32 -18.91 -9.60
C ARG A 191 14.56 -18.33 -8.93
N HIS A 192 15.68 -19.04 -8.96
CA HIS A 192 16.92 -18.58 -8.34
C HIS A 192 17.44 -17.30 -8.99
N LEU A 193 17.46 -17.22 -10.32
CA LEU A 193 17.84 -16.01 -11.03
C LEU A 193 16.95 -14.82 -10.66
N HIS A 194 15.63 -15.04 -10.61
CA HIS A 194 14.68 -14.00 -10.23
C HIS A 194 14.87 -13.56 -8.78
N LEU A 195 15.16 -14.46 -7.86
CA LEU A 195 15.44 -14.14 -6.46
C LEU A 195 16.73 -13.30 -6.32
N LEU A 196 17.79 -13.70 -7.02
CA LEU A 196 19.06 -13.00 -7.01
C LEU A 196 18.90 -11.55 -7.51
N VAL A 197 18.28 -11.38 -8.66
CA VAL A 197 18.06 -10.05 -9.24
C VAL A 197 17.08 -9.23 -8.39
N LEU A 198 16.01 -9.85 -7.88
CA LEU A 198 15.08 -9.20 -6.95
C LEU A 198 15.81 -8.72 -5.69
N ALA A 199 16.72 -9.52 -5.13
CA ALA A 199 17.49 -9.14 -3.94
C ALA A 199 18.35 -7.88 -4.17
N ARG A 200 19.02 -7.80 -5.33
CA ARG A 200 19.85 -6.64 -5.69
C ARG A 200 19.01 -5.37 -5.87
N TYR A 201 17.94 -5.47 -6.64
CA TYR A 201 17.01 -4.34 -6.79
C TYR A 201 16.32 -3.99 -5.47
N ALA A 202 15.97 -4.98 -4.64
CA ALA A 202 15.40 -4.75 -3.31
C ALA A 202 16.38 -3.98 -2.41
N SER A 203 17.67 -4.28 -2.47
CA SER A 203 18.70 -3.52 -1.76
C SER A 203 18.76 -2.06 -2.24
N LEU A 204 18.70 -1.81 -3.57
CA LEU A 204 18.64 -0.45 -4.11
C LEU A 204 17.39 0.30 -3.65
N MET A 205 16.22 -0.35 -3.73
CA MET A 205 14.93 0.25 -3.34
C MET A 205 14.83 0.53 -1.84
N ALA A 206 15.33 -0.38 -1.01
CA ALA A 206 15.31 -0.23 0.44
C ALA A 206 16.18 0.94 0.90
N ASN A 207 17.29 1.19 0.21
CA ASN A 207 18.30 2.19 0.55
C ASN A 207 18.17 3.53 -0.20
N VAL A 208 17.14 3.71 -1.03
CA VAL A 208 16.96 4.93 -1.86
C VAL A 208 17.22 6.22 -1.08
N ARG A 209 16.71 6.29 0.14
CA ARG A 209 16.84 7.48 0.98
C ARG A 209 18.24 7.61 1.58
N ALA A 210 18.79 6.53 2.09
CA ALA A 210 20.13 6.52 2.69
C ALA A 210 21.21 6.86 1.65
N TRP A 211 21.06 6.34 0.42
CA TRP A 211 22.03 6.52 -0.66
C TRP A 211 21.76 7.74 -1.55
N SER A 212 20.79 8.57 -1.19
CA SER A 212 20.48 9.77 -1.98
C SER A 212 21.60 10.80 -1.99
N GLU A 213 22.38 10.90 -0.90
CA GLU A 213 23.49 11.83 -0.74
C GLU A 213 24.85 11.14 -0.93
N ASN A 214 24.99 9.92 -0.40
CA ASN A 214 26.23 9.14 -0.42
C ASN A 214 25.94 7.75 -0.98
N PHE A 215 26.13 7.59 -2.28
CA PHE A 215 25.98 6.29 -2.93
C PHE A 215 27.20 5.41 -2.61
N PRO A 216 26.99 4.10 -2.26
CA PRO A 216 28.08 3.22 -1.84
C PRO A 216 29.10 2.96 -2.95
N SER A 217 30.34 2.67 -2.59
CA SER A 217 31.36 2.14 -3.49
C SER A 217 30.95 0.77 -4.04
N GLY A 218 31.63 0.30 -5.09
CA GLY A 218 31.35 -1.02 -5.67
C GLY A 218 31.53 -2.18 -4.68
N GLU A 219 32.47 -2.09 -3.75
CA GLU A 219 32.68 -3.10 -2.72
C GLU A 219 31.58 -3.10 -1.66
N GLU A 220 31.18 -1.90 -1.20
CA GLU A 220 30.06 -1.74 -0.28
C GLU A 220 28.76 -2.20 -0.93
N LEU A 221 28.53 -1.86 -2.18
CA LEU A 221 27.37 -2.29 -2.94
C LEU A 221 27.27 -3.81 -3.03
N ARG A 222 28.38 -4.49 -3.33
CA ARG A 222 28.44 -5.97 -3.33
C ARG A 222 28.09 -6.56 -1.98
N ARG A 223 28.58 -5.96 -0.88
CA ARG A 223 28.25 -6.40 0.48
C ARG A 223 26.75 -6.29 0.76
N HIS A 224 26.14 -5.16 0.40
CA HIS A 224 24.70 -4.96 0.54
C HIS A 224 23.88 -5.93 -0.33
N PHE A 225 24.33 -6.18 -1.55
CA PHE A 225 23.68 -7.17 -2.41
C PHE A 225 23.80 -8.57 -1.85
N ALA A 226 24.96 -8.99 -1.37
CA ALA A 226 25.16 -10.30 -0.77
C ALA A 226 24.29 -10.50 0.50
N GLU A 227 24.13 -9.47 1.33
CA GLU A 227 23.22 -9.51 2.47
C GLU A 227 21.77 -9.73 2.03
N ALA A 228 21.29 -8.98 1.03
CA ALA A 228 19.95 -9.11 0.51
C ALA A 228 19.73 -10.46 -0.18
N GLU A 229 20.71 -10.95 -0.95
CA GLU A 229 20.70 -12.26 -1.61
C GLU A 229 20.54 -13.39 -0.59
N ASN A 230 21.35 -13.40 0.47
CA ASN A 230 21.28 -14.41 1.53
C ASN A 230 19.90 -14.45 2.20
N LYS A 231 19.33 -13.28 2.50
CA LYS A 231 17.99 -13.20 3.12
C LYS A 231 16.86 -13.61 2.16
N MET A 232 16.98 -13.28 0.88
CA MET A 232 16.00 -13.69 -0.15
C MET A 232 16.09 -15.20 -0.44
N GLU A 233 17.29 -15.76 -0.52
CA GLU A 233 17.50 -17.18 -0.74
C GLU A 233 16.89 -18.04 0.36
N ALA A 234 16.93 -17.58 1.61
CA ALA A 234 16.27 -18.24 2.74
C ALA A 234 14.75 -18.40 2.56
N LEU A 235 14.12 -17.58 1.71
CA LEU A 235 12.71 -17.70 1.36
C LEU A 235 12.45 -18.72 0.24
N GLY A 236 13.44 -19.05 -0.54
CA GLY A 236 13.54 -20.06 -1.60
C GLY A 236 12.21 -20.62 -2.13
N SER A 237 11.80 -21.75 -1.58
CA SER A 237 10.58 -22.46 -2.02
C SER A 237 9.28 -21.70 -1.78
N ALA A 238 9.23 -20.76 -0.83
CA ALA A 238 8.03 -19.94 -0.59
C ALA A 238 7.74 -19.00 -1.76
N LEU A 239 8.75 -18.63 -2.55
CA LEU A 239 8.64 -17.77 -3.72
C LEU A 239 8.66 -18.55 -5.06
N ASP A 240 8.14 -19.78 -5.05
CA ASP A 240 8.06 -20.64 -6.24
C ASP A 240 7.32 -20.00 -7.43
N VAL A 241 6.42 -19.06 -7.16
CA VAL A 241 5.72 -18.25 -8.16
C VAL A 241 6.69 -17.53 -9.11
N LEU A 242 7.85 -17.11 -8.64
CA LEU A 242 8.88 -16.47 -9.45
C LEU A 242 9.52 -17.42 -10.48
N GLY A 243 9.45 -18.74 -10.28
CA GLY A 243 9.91 -19.74 -11.23
C GLY A 243 8.88 -20.11 -12.30
N ARG A 244 7.67 -19.58 -12.25
CA ARG A 244 6.55 -19.97 -13.14
C ARG A 244 6.34 -18.92 -14.22
N PRO A 245 6.65 -19.21 -15.50
CA PRO A 245 6.32 -18.30 -16.59
C PRO A 245 4.82 -17.99 -16.64
N GLY A 246 4.48 -16.74 -16.90
CA GLY A 246 3.10 -16.26 -16.97
C GLY A 246 2.51 -15.84 -15.63
N SER A 247 3.19 -16.08 -14.49
CA SER A 247 2.73 -15.55 -13.20
C SER A 247 2.68 -14.02 -13.21
N THR A 248 1.70 -13.49 -12.47
CA THR A 248 1.42 -12.05 -12.41
C THR A 248 1.88 -11.49 -11.07
N ILE A 249 2.74 -10.50 -11.09
CA ILE A 249 3.26 -9.78 -9.93
C ILE A 249 2.60 -8.42 -9.83
N LEU A 250 2.04 -8.07 -8.68
CA LEU A 250 1.62 -6.71 -8.36
C LEU A 250 2.75 -6.02 -7.58
N LEU A 251 3.44 -5.09 -8.22
CA LEU A 251 4.52 -4.31 -7.61
C LEU A 251 3.99 -2.95 -7.12
N LEU A 252 4.17 -2.65 -5.85
CA LEU A 252 3.67 -1.44 -5.20
C LEU A 252 4.76 -0.39 -5.07
N SER A 253 4.61 0.75 -5.74
CA SER A 253 5.53 1.90 -5.59
C SER A 253 5.61 2.42 -4.15
N ASP A 254 6.73 2.98 -3.72
CA ASP A 254 6.90 3.49 -2.34
C ASP A 254 7.01 5.02 -2.23
N ALA A 255 6.74 5.49 -1.02
CA ALA A 255 6.76 6.91 -0.66
C ALA A 255 8.19 7.48 -0.48
N ASP A 256 9.19 6.64 -0.38
CA ASP A 256 10.59 7.06 -0.33
C ASP A 256 11.24 7.14 -1.73
N GLY A 257 10.50 6.71 -2.78
CA GLY A 257 10.93 6.75 -4.18
C GLY A 257 11.47 5.41 -4.69
N GLY A 258 12.37 5.45 -5.67
CA GLY A 258 12.96 4.24 -6.26
C GLY A 258 12.27 3.78 -7.53
N THR A 259 11.42 4.60 -8.12
CA THR A 259 10.57 4.27 -9.28
C THR A 259 11.33 3.63 -10.44
N LEU A 260 12.53 4.13 -10.78
CA LEU A 260 13.32 3.53 -11.88
C LEU A 260 13.92 2.17 -11.49
N TYR A 261 14.20 1.93 -10.21
CA TYR A 261 14.60 0.61 -9.74
C TYR A 261 13.42 -0.38 -9.81
N ASP A 262 12.20 0.06 -9.40
CA ASP A 262 10.96 -0.71 -9.57
C ASP A 262 10.74 -1.11 -11.02
N LEU A 263 10.85 -0.15 -11.95
CA LEU A 263 10.63 -0.37 -13.38
C LEU A 263 11.71 -1.24 -14.01
N SER A 264 12.98 -1.07 -13.61
CA SER A 264 14.08 -1.92 -14.09
C SER A 264 13.88 -3.37 -13.66
N LEU A 265 13.45 -3.61 -12.42
CA LEU A 265 13.05 -4.94 -11.94
C LEU A 265 11.85 -5.47 -12.72
N ALA A 266 10.85 -4.64 -12.96
CA ALA A 266 9.66 -5.02 -13.74
C ALA A 266 10.03 -5.45 -15.17
N HIS A 267 10.92 -4.72 -15.82
CA HIS A 267 11.43 -5.09 -17.14
C HIS A 267 12.21 -6.40 -17.12
N PHE A 268 13.04 -6.60 -16.10
CA PHE A 268 13.74 -7.88 -15.94
C PHE A 268 12.72 -9.04 -15.82
N PHE A 269 11.73 -8.94 -14.95
CA PHE A 269 10.71 -9.98 -14.81
C PHE A 269 9.92 -10.22 -16.09
N THR A 270 9.56 -9.16 -16.81
CA THR A 270 8.78 -9.30 -18.06
C THR A 270 9.61 -9.89 -19.20
N ALA A 271 10.91 -9.60 -19.26
CA ALA A 271 11.83 -10.22 -20.20
C ALA A 271 11.98 -11.74 -19.96
N HIS A 272 11.82 -12.19 -18.71
CA HIS A 272 11.90 -13.59 -18.31
C HIS A 272 10.54 -14.28 -18.20
N GLY A 273 9.50 -13.70 -18.81
CA GLY A 273 8.22 -14.38 -19.01
C GLY A 273 7.20 -14.17 -17.90
N LEU A 274 7.49 -13.39 -16.86
CA LEU A 274 6.51 -12.98 -15.87
C LEU A 274 5.66 -11.80 -16.40
N LYS A 275 4.56 -11.54 -15.73
CA LYS A 275 3.73 -10.35 -15.95
C LYS A 275 3.83 -9.43 -14.74
N VAL A 276 3.91 -8.14 -14.95
CA VAL A 276 3.99 -7.16 -13.88
C VAL A 276 2.89 -6.12 -14.00
N ILE A 277 2.18 -5.91 -12.91
CA ILE A 277 1.29 -4.75 -12.73
C ILE A 277 2.00 -3.80 -11.77
N TYR A 278 2.35 -2.62 -12.23
CA TYR A 278 3.00 -1.60 -11.42
C TYR A 278 1.97 -0.59 -10.93
N ALA A 279 1.80 -0.48 -9.62
CA ALA A 279 0.82 0.40 -9.01
C ALA A 279 1.47 1.71 -8.52
N VAL A 280 1.05 2.83 -9.10
CA VAL A 280 1.46 4.20 -8.74
C VAL A 280 0.32 4.90 -7.98
N LYS A 281 0.58 6.10 -7.46
CA LYS A 281 -0.43 6.92 -6.78
C LYS A 281 -1.34 7.65 -7.76
N GLU A 282 -2.58 7.89 -7.35
CA GLU A 282 -3.50 8.75 -8.10
C GLU A 282 -3.05 10.21 -8.14
N GLY A 283 -2.43 10.67 -7.09
CA GLY A 283 -1.88 12.01 -6.99
C GLY A 283 -0.92 12.12 -5.84
N PHE A 284 -0.53 13.33 -5.50
CA PHE A 284 0.53 13.63 -4.55
C PHE A 284 0.56 12.73 -3.31
N TYR A 285 1.65 12.03 -3.16
CA TYR A 285 2.05 11.36 -1.94
C TYR A 285 3.58 11.23 -1.83
N PHE A 286 4.25 12.33 -1.44
CA PHE A 286 5.71 12.43 -1.28
C PHE A 286 6.49 11.98 -2.54
N HIS A 287 7.44 11.06 -2.40
CA HIS A 287 8.26 10.56 -3.51
C HIS A 287 7.64 9.39 -4.26
N SER A 288 6.44 8.92 -3.89
CA SER A 288 5.73 7.94 -4.71
C SER A 288 5.42 8.51 -6.08
N PRO A 289 5.66 7.76 -7.16
CA PRO A 289 5.27 8.20 -8.49
C PRO A 289 3.75 8.30 -8.58
N THR A 290 3.28 9.27 -9.34
CA THR A 290 1.86 9.51 -9.57
C THR A 290 1.49 9.21 -11.02
N MET A 291 0.19 9.10 -11.32
CA MET A 291 -0.28 8.99 -12.70
C MET A 291 0.12 10.20 -13.54
N GLN A 292 0.21 11.39 -12.94
CA GLN A 292 0.71 12.58 -13.63
C GLN A 292 2.19 12.43 -14.01
N ASP A 293 3.05 11.94 -13.09
CA ASP A 293 4.46 11.71 -13.42
C ASP A 293 4.61 10.69 -14.56
N VAL A 294 3.80 9.62 -14.56
CA VAL A 294 3.78 8.61 -15.64
C VAL A 294 3.46 9.25 -17.01
N GLN A 295 2.62 10.27 -17.04
CA GLN A 295 2.20 10.94 -18.27
C GLN A 295 3.14 12.07 -18.70
N GLU A 296 3.75 12.79 -17.75
CA GLU A 296 4.45 14.05 -18.02
C GLU A 296 5.98 13.95 -17.87
N ASN A 297 6.51 13.02 -17.08
CA ASN A 297 7.95 12.90 -16.87
C ASN A 297 8.61 12.10 -18.00
N ASP A 298 9.55 12.71 -18.73
CA ASP A 298 10.19 12.09 -19.89
C ASP A 298 11.00 10.83 -19.56
N ASP A 299 11.72 10.83 -18.43
CA ASP A 299 12.50 9.67 -18.00
C ASP A 299 11.60 8.47 -17.65
N LEU A 300 10.44 8.74 -17.03
CA LEU A 300 9.44 7.70 -16.77
C LEU A 300 8.78 7.21 -18.05
N ARG A 301 8.43 8.10 -18.96
CA ARG A 301 7.88 7.69 -20.27
C ARG A 301 8.85 6.83 -21.06
N GLU A 302 10.15 7.15 -21.00
CA GLU A 302 11.18 6.31 -21.59
C GLU A 302 11.26 4.94 -20.91
N ALA A 303 11.31 4.91 -19.59
CA ALA A 303 11.33 3.67 -18.81
C ALA A 303 10.05 2.82 -18.96
N LEU A 304 8.95 3.41 -19.34
CA LEU A 304 7.65 2.74 -19.57
C LEU A 304 7.41 2.38 -21.04
N ARG A 305 8.43 2.47 -21.93
CA ARG A 305 8.27 2.01 -23.31
C ARG A 305 7.86 0.54 -23.34
N GLY A 306 6.80 0.24 -24.08
CA GLY A 306 6.24 -1.12 -24.15
C GLY A 306 5.35 -1.50 -22.97
N ALA A 307 5.09 -0.59 -22.04
CA ALA A 307 4.08 -0.77 -20.99
C ALA A 307 2.71 -0.25 -21.46
N HIS A 308 1.65 -0.85 -20.91
CA HIS A 308 0.28 -0.36 -21.07
C HIS A 308 -0.16 0.40 -19.82
N VAL A 309 -0.55 1.68 -19.98
CA VAL A 309 -1.00 2.53 -18.87
C VAL A 309 -2.52 2.56 -18.83
N ILE A 310 -3.09 2.07 -17.75
CA ILE A 310 -4.53 2.08 -17.50
C ILE A 310 -4.87 3.28 -16.61
N THR A 311 -5.52 4.27 -17.20
CA THR A 311 -5.96 5.50 -16.49
C THR A 311 -7.34 5.36 -15.88
N ASN A 312 -8.14 4.40 -16.31
CA ASN A 312 -9.49 4.18 -15.79
C ASN A 312 -9.43 3.55 -14.38
N PRO A 313 -9.93 4.23 -13.32
CA PRO A 313 -9.93 3.69 -11.96
C PRO A 313 -10.91 2.54 -11.75
N SER A 314 -11.76 2.23 -12.73
CA SER A 314 -12.82 1.21 -12.65
C SER A 314 -12.89 0.33 -13.90
N ILE A 315 -11.71 -0.14 -14.36
CA ILE A 315 -11.62 -1.05 -15.51
C ILE A 315 -12.39 -2.37 -15.27
N SER A 316 -12.98 -2.98 -16.28
CA SER A 316 -13.62 -4.28 -16.15
C SER A 316 -12.59 -5.41 -15.93
N LYS A 317 -13.01 -6.53 -15.33
CA LYS A 317 -12.12 -7.71 -15.17
C LYS A 317 -11.62 -8.19 -16.55
N ASN A 318 -12.52 -8.24 -17.52
CA ASN A 318 -12.17 -8.72 -18.86
C ASN A 318 -11.17 -7.79 -19.56
N ASP A 319 -11.30 -6.48 -19.39
CA ASP A 319 -10.36 -5.51 -19.96
C ASP A 319 -8.99 -5.60 -19.29
N LEU A 320 -8.94 -5.78 -17.96
CA LEU A 320 -7.68 -6.02 -17.27
C LEU A 320 -7.00 -7.31 -17.75
N LEU A 321 -7.76 -8.41 -17.86
CA LEU A 321 -7.23 -9.68 -18.35
C LEU A 321 -6.82 -9.59 -19.84
N LYS A 322 -7.51 -8.77 -20.64
CA LYS A 322 -7.11 -8.48 -22.01
C LYS A 322 -5.79 -7.71 -22.02
N ALA A 323 -5.67 -6.64 -21.24
CA ALA A 323 -4.43 -5.88 -21.11
C ALA A 323 -3.25 -6.79 -20.69
N LEU A 324 -3.45 -7.67 -19.70
CA LEU A 324 -2.42 -8.62 -19.23
C LEU A 324 -2.09 -9.73 -20.23
N ARG A 325 -2.93 -9.98 -21.26
CA ARG A 325 -2.60 -10.88 -22.37
C ARG A 325 -1.77 -10.21 -23.44
N GLU A 326 -2.06 -8.94 -23.72
CA GLU A 326 -1.41 -8.16 -24.77
C GLU A 326 -0.09 -7.55 -24.28
N TRP A 327 -0.01 -7.18 -23.01
CA TRP A 327 1.12 -6.48 -22.41
C TRP A 327 1.65 -7.22 -21.19
N ARG A 328 2.96 -7.36 -21.10
CA ARG A 328 3.62 -7.96 -19.92
C ARG A 328 3.82 -6.98 -18.78
N LEU A 329 3.91 -5.69 -19.07
CA LEU A 329 3.97 -4.60 -18.09
C LEU A 329 2.73 -3.73 -18.22
N VAL A 330 1.98 -3.64 -17.14
CA VAL A 330 0.78 -2.81 -17.05
C VAL A 330 0.95 -1.84 -15.89
N VAL A 331 0.67 -0.55 -16.10
CA VAL A 331 0.73 0.48 -15.06
C VAL A 331 -0.68 0.90 -14.69
N ILE A 332 -0.96 0.95 -13.39
CA ILE A 332 -2.27 1.35 -12.87
C ILE A 332 -2.14 2.38 -11.75
N SER A 333 -3.22 3.12 -11.49
CA SER A 333 -3.34 3.91 -10.26
C SER A 333 -3.89 3.05 -9.12
N ASP A 334 -3.35 3.23 -7.89
CA ASP A 334 -3.98 2.67 -6.70
C ASP A 334 -5.25 3.44 -6.27
N GLY A 335 -5.56 4.56 -6.93
CA GLY A 335 -6.73 5.40 -6.67
C GLY A 335 -6.61 6.27 -5.42
N THR A 336 -5.42 6.35 -4.79
CA THR A 336 -5.26 7.04 -3.52
C THR A 336 -4.19 8.14 -3.54
N ARG A 337 -4.34 9.09 -2.62
CA ARG A 337 -3.36 10.15 -2.30
C ARG A 337 -2.93 10.03 -0.84
N GLU A 338 -2.74 8.82 -0.38
CA GLU A 338 -2.39 8.50 0.99
C GLU A 338 -1.53 7.24 1.07
N ARG A 339 -1.06 6.90 2.25
CA ARG A 339 -0.43 5.59 2.49
C ARG A 339 -1.37 4.48 2.04
N LEU A 340 -0.80 3.34 1.67
CA LEU A 340 -1.57 2.16 1.29
C LEU A 340 -2.75 1.94 2.25
N ASN A 341 -3.95 1.97 1.71
CA ASN A 341 -5.19 1.74 2.44
C ASN A 341 -6.09 0.89 1.55
N LEU A 342 -6.06 -0.42 1.76
CA LEU A 342 -6.77 -1.38 0.92
C LEU A 342 -8.30 -1.20 0.95
N ALA A 343 -8.82 -0.52 1.97
CA ALA A 343 -10.24 -0.15 2.03
C ALA A 343 -10.58 1.05 1.11
N ARG A 344 -9.59 1.70 0.50
CA ARG A 344 -9.77 2.96 -0.26
C ARG A 344 -9.19 2.95 -1.66
N VAL A 345 -8.61 1.84 -2.06
CA VAL A 345 -8.00 1.68 -3.39
C VAL A 345 -9.05 1.70 -4.51
N SER A 346 -8.61 1.96 -5.73
CA SER A 346 -9.47 1.94 -6.91
C SER A 346 -9.99 0.52 -7.20
N VAL A 347 -11.08 0.45 -7.96
CA VAL A 347 -11.60 -0.84 -8.47
C VAL A 347 -10.56 -1.53 -9.34
N THR A 348 -9.84 -0.78 -10.15
CA THR A 348 -8.74 -1.30 -10.98
C THR A 348 -7.66 -1.95 -10.13
N PHE A 349 -7.23 -1.29 -9.05
CA PHE A 349 -6.25 -1.86 -8.12
C PHE A 349 -6.79 -3.13 -7.44
N SER A 350 -8.05 -3.11 -6.97
CA SER A 350 -8.65 -4.28 -6.32
C SER A 350 -8.71 -5.49 -7.25
N ARG A 351 -8.97 -5.26 -8.53
CA ARG A 351 -8.90 -6.32 -9.55
C ARG A 351 -7.47 -6.80 -9.79
N ALA A 352 -6.52 -5.87 -9.91
CA ALA A 352 -5.12 -6.22 -10.03
C ALA A 352 -4.63 -7.06 -8.84
N TRP A 353 -5.04 -6.71 -7.63
CA TRP A 353 -4.79 -7.52 -6.43
C TRP A 353 -5.32 -8.94 -6.58
N LYS A 354 -6.56 -9.11 -7.06
CA LYS A 354 -7.19 -10.43 -7.24
C LYS A 354 -6.56 -11.26 -8.36
N GLU A 355 -6.03 -10.62 -9.38
CA GLU A 355 -5.42 -11.31 -10.53
C GLU A 355 -3.90 -11.51 -10.35
N SER A 356 -3.29 -11.00 -9.28
CA SER A 356 -1.87 -11.23 -8.98
C SER A 356 -1.66 -12.55 -8.23
N ASP A 357 -0.53 -13.20 -8.52
CA ASP A 357 -0.05 -14.37 -7.81
C ASP A 357 0.84 -14.00 -6.63
N LEU A 358 1.51 -12.84 -6.72
CA LEU A 358 2.39 -12.30 -5.68
C LEU A 358 2.28 -10.79 -5.64
N VAL A 359 2.18 -10.23 -4.45
CA VAL A 359 2.30 -8.79 -4.19
C VAL A 359 3.70 -8.50 -3.67
N ILE A 360 4.44 -7.65 -4.37
CA ILE A 360 5.75 -7.16 -3.90
C ILE A 360 5.59 -5.73 -3.42
N ALA A 361 6.03 -5.49 -2.19
CA ALA A 361 5.97 -4.20 -1.54
C ALA A 361 7.32 -3.85 -0.91
N HIS A 362 7.68 -2.58 -0.86
CA HIS A 362 8.90 -2.18 -0.20
C HIS A 362 8.71 -0.95 0.69
N GLY A 363 9.63 -0.80 1.64
CA GLY A 363 9.65 0.31 2.57
C GLY A 363 8.86 0.05 3.87
N TRP A 364 9.40 0.61 4.95
CA TRP A 364 8.90 0.41 6.32
C TRP A 364 7.42 0.83 6.51
N ARG A 365 6.90 1.74 5.68
CA ARG A 365 5.49 2.17 5.76
C ARG A 365 4.53 1.10 5.29
N LYS A 366 4.93 0.27 4.30
CA LYS A 366 4.13 -0.88 3.83
C LYS A 366 4.28 -2.07 4.75
N ARG A 367 5.50 -2.32 5.30
CA ARG A 367 5.70 -3.30 6.36
C ARG A 367 4.62 -3.19 7.44
N PHE A 368 4.36 -1.96 7.94
CA PHE A 368 3.39 -1.73 9.02
C PHE A 368 1.95 -2.11 8.68
N ARG A 369 1.61 -2.27 7.42
CA ARG A 369 0.26 -2.52 6.94
C ARG A 369 0.06 -3.89 6.32
N LEU A 370 1.15 -4.51 5.93
CA LEU A 370 1.12 -5.78 5.23
C LEU A 370 1.77 -6.90 6.06
N ILE A 371 2.71 -6.56 6.95
CA ILE A 371 3.47 -7.52 7.75
C ILE A 371 3.15 -7.40 9.24
N ASP A 372 3.27 -6.18 9.81
CA ASP A 372 3.08 -5.92 11.24
C ASP A 372 1.59 -5.75 11.61
N THR A 373 0.74 -6.61 11.06
CA THR A 373 -0.71 -6.63 11.28
C THR A 373 -1.23 -8.07 11.36
N SER A 374 -2.26 -8.30 12.14
CA SER A 374 -2.94 -9.59 12.24
C SER A 374 -3.97 -9.84 11.14
N VAL A 375 -4.22 -8.85 10.28
CA VAL A 375 -5.13 -8.97 9.14
C VAL A 375 -4.63 -10.08 8.20
N SER A 376 -5.47 -11.03 7.82
CA SER A 376 -5.15 -12.07 6.85
C SER A 376 -5.43 -11.59 5.43
N PHE A 377 -4.51 -11.85 4.51
CA PHE A 377 -4.60 -11.39 3.12
C PHE A 377 -4.89 -12.56 2.18
N THR A 378 -5.57 -12.26 1.08
CA THR A 378 -5.95 -13.23 0.05
C THR A 378 -4.88 -13.43 -1.02
N ARG A 379 -3.71 -12.85 -0.84
CA ARG A 379 -2.55 -12.98 -1.76
C ARG A 379 -1.26 -13.11 -0.98
N ASP A 380 -0.32 -13.83 -1.55
CA ASP A 380 1.04 -13.88 -1.06
C ASP A 380 1.68 -12.51 -1.11
N ILE A 381 2.36 -12.12 -0.06
CA ILE A 381 2.99 -10.81 0.06
C ILE A 381 4.47 -10.98 0.38
N LEU A 382 5.31 -10.39 -0.44
CA LEU A 382 6.73 -10.18 -0.17
C LEU A 382 6.94 -8.71 0.18
N CYS A 383 7.49 -8.43 1.35
CA CYS A 383 7.81 -7.08 1.77
C CYS A 383 9.24 -6.99 2.25
N PHE A 384 9.99 -6.00 1.75
CA PHE A 384 11.35 -5.74 2.16
C PHE A 384 11.56 -4.26 2.50
N TRP A 385 12.53 -4.00 3.36
CA TRP A 385 12.86 -2.66 3.86
C TRP A 385 14.28 -2.63 4.40
N GLU A 386 14.77 -1.43 4.66
CA GLU A 386 15.99 -1.16 5.41
C GLU A 386 15.62 -0.49 6.73
N ASP A 387 16.22 -0.89 7.82
CA ASP A 387 16.12 -0.23 9.11
C ASP A 387 17.52 -0.09 9.77
N ARG A 388 17.56 0.11 11.07
CA ARG A 388 18.85 0.31 11.78
C ARG A 388 19.71 -0.97 11.84
N ASP A 389 19.06 -2.11 11.70
CA ASP A 389 19.68 -3.44 11.79
C ASP A 389 20.06 -3.97 10.39
N GLY A 390 19.89 -3.16 9.33
CA GLY A 390 20.20 -3.48 7.95
C GLY A 390 18.97 -3.87 7.13
N PHE A 391 19.22 -4.50 5.97
CA PHE A 391 18.16 -5.00 5.08
C PHE A 391 17.37 -6.12 5.76
N ASP A 392 16.06 -6.07 5.66
CA ASP A 392 15.17 -7.18 6.08
C ASP A 392 14.09 -7.45 5.03
N VAL A 393 13.63 -8.70 4.98
CA VAL A 393 12.61 -9.17 4.06
C VAL A 393 11.70 -10.18 4.76
N ARG A 394 10.40 -10.07 4.50
CA ARG A 394 9.40 -11.01 5.02
C ARG A 394 8.47 -11.45 3.90
N PHE A 395 8.26 -12.75 3.87
CA PHE A 395 7.22 -13.36 3.08
C PHE A 395 6.03 -13.69 3.98
N ARG A 396 4.87 -13.31 3.53
CA ARG A 396 3.60 -13.61 4.19
C ARG A 396 2.72 -14.38 3.22
N PRO A 397 2.55 -15.68 3.42
CA PRO A 397 1.65 -16.47 2.60
C PRO A 397 0.21 -16.01 2.78
N HIS A 398 -0.60 -16.15 1.74
CA HIS A 398 -2.04 -16.05 1.88
C HIS A 398 -2.55 -17.20 2.75
N ASP A 399 -3.68 -16.98 3.42
CA ASP A 399 -4.33 -18.05 4.16
C ASP A 399 -5.09 -18.96 3.17
N PRO A 400 -4.81 -20.27 3.12
CA PRO A 400 -5.50 -21.20 2.22
C PRO A 400 -7.00 -21.34 2.49
N ALA A 401 -7.47 -20.90 3.66
CA ALA A 401 -8.90 -20.87 4.00
C ALA A 401 -9.66 -19.72 3.30
N GLU A 402 -9.18 -19.23 2.16
CA GLU A 402 -9.84 -18.16 1.38
C GLU A 402 -11.32 -18.52 1.13
N ARG A 403 -12.22 -17.91 1.90
CA ARG A 403 -13.64 -17.95 1.63
C ARG A 403 -13.92 -17.05 0.42
N LYS A 404 -14.09 -17.66 -0.73
CA LYS A 404 -14.59 -16.94 -1.90
C LYS A 404 -16.08 -16.71 -1.71
N PHE A 405 -16.47 -15.47 -1.44
CA PHE A 405 -17.88 -15.12 -1.51
C PHE A 405 -18.40 -15.39 -2.91
N SER A 406 -19.47 -16.12 -3.00
CA SER A 406 -20.21 -16.28 -4.25
C SER A 406 -20.76 -14.91 -4.70
N GLU A 407 -21.04 -14.76 -5.98
CA GLU A 407 -21.65 -13.55 -6.52
C GLU A 407 -23.00 -13.24 -5.84
N ALA A 408 -23.74 -14.27 -5.49
CA ALA A 408 -25.01 -14.16 -4.75
C ALA A 408 -24.82 -13.62 -3.34
N GLU A 409 -23.81 -14.09 -2.60
CA GLU A 409 -23.49 -13.60 -1.26
C GLU A 409 -23.02 -12.14 -1.28
N ILE A 410 -22.20 -11.75 -2.27
CA ILE A 410 -21.76 -10.35 -2.44
C ILE A 410 -22.97 -9.45 -2.75
N ASN A 411 -23.89 -9.90 -3.58
CA ASN A 411 -25.10 -9.15 -3.91
C ASN A 411 -26.01 -9.02 -2.69
N ALA A 412 -26.25 -10.10 -1.96
CA ALA A 412 -27.07 -10.10 -0.75
C ALA A 412 -26.48 -9.17 0.33
N LEU A 413 -25.16 -9.19 0.53
CA LEU A 413 -24.48 -8.27 1.46
C LEU A 413 -24.62 -6.81 1.00
N SER A 414 -24.47 -6.54 -0.29
CA SER A 414 -24.64 -5.21 -0.87
C SER A 414 -26.06 -4.68 -0.70
N ASP A 415 -27.06 -5.54 -0.93
CA ASP A 415 -28.48 -5.18 -0.78
C ASP A 415 -28.84 -4.90 0.69
N ALA A 416 -28.33 -5.72 1.61
CA ALA A 416 -28.53 -5.52 3.05
C ALA A 416 -27.93 -4.19 3.53
N ILE A 417 -26.72 -3.86 3.09
CA ILE A 417 -26.05 -2.58 3.41
C ILE A 417 -26.86 -1.39 2.85
N ILE A 418 -27.33 -1.48 1.63
CA ILE A 418 -28.12 -0.41 0.99
C ILE A 418 -29.45 -0.19 1.73
N GLU A 419 -30.12 -1.26 2.13
CA GLU A 419 -31.40 -1.17 2.84
C GLU A 419 -31.20 -0.59 4.23
N GLU A 420 -30.19 -1.02 4.97
CA GLU A 420 -29.87 -0.44 6.29
C GLU A 420 -29.54 1.06 6.19
N MET A 421 -28.85 1.48 5.11
CA MET A 421 -28.60 2.90 4.82
C MET A 421 -29.91 3.68 4.60
N ARG A 422 -30.83 3.10 3.83
CA ARG A 422 -32.15 3.73 3.57
C ARG A 422 -32.96 3.89 4.84
N GLU A 423 -33.01 2.82 5.64
CA GLU A 423 -33.74 2.85 6.93
C GLU A 423 -33.12 3.84 7.92
N ALA A 424 -31.81 3.85 8.05
CA ALA A 424 -31.12 4.77 8.96
C ALA A 424 -31.34 6.23 8.52
N ARG A 425 -31.31 6.50 7.22
CA ARG A 425 -31.60 7.83 6.66
C ARG A 425 -33.05 8.25 6.94
N ALA A 426 -33.99 7.33 6.71
CA ALA A 426 -35.41 7.59 6.97
C ALA A 426 -35.71 7.84 8.44
N LYS A 427 -34.97 7.21 9.34
CA LYS A 427 -35.12 7.31 10.80
C LYS A 427 -34.21 8.35 11.46
N ASN A 428 -33.42 9.10 10.64
CA ASN A 428 -32.40 10.05 11.11
C ASN A 428 -31.42 9.44 12.14
N ARG A 429 -31.10 8.16 12.00
CA ARG A 429 -30.21 7.41 12.90
C ARG A 429 -28.82 7.28 12.29
N PRO A 430 -27.75 7.20 13.09
CA PRO A 430 -26.45 6.77 12.60
C PRO A 430 -26.55 5.32 12.08
N VAL A 431 -25.96 5.07 10.93
CA VAL A 431 -25.93 3.73 10.35
C VAL A 431 -24.90 2.88 11.09
N VAL A 432 -25.31 1.78 11.68
CA VAL A 432 -24.46 0.86 12.43
C VAL A 432 -24.21 -0.37 11.56
N PHE A 433 -23.17 -0.34 10.74
CA PHE A 433 -22.82 -1.41 9.79
C PHE A 433 -22.25 -2.69 10.40
N TYR A 434 -22.17 -2.77 11.70
CA TYR A 434 -21.59 -3.89 12.41
C TYR A 434 -22.20 -5.23 12.04
N SER A 435 -23.50 -5.28 11.86
CA SER A 435 -24.22 -6.52 11.58
C SER A 435 -24.03 -7.01 10.15
N CYS A 436 -23.86 -6.10 9.21
CA CYS A 436 -23.80 -6.44 7.78
C CYS A 436 -22.39 -6.74 7.27
N VAL A 437 -21.35 -6.12 7.86
CA VAL A 437 -19.96 -6.28 7.40
C VAL A 437 -19.21 -7.36 8.17
N ILE A 438 -19.62 -7.67 9.40
CA ILE A 438 -18.80 -8.45 10.32
C ILE A 438 -19.48 -9.73 10.84
N GLY A 439 -20.76 -9.98 10.60
CA GLY A 439 -21.28 -11.02 11.44
C GLY A 439 -22.42 -11.90 11.08
N SER A 440 -23.13 -11.71 10.02
CA SER A 440 -24.13 -12.72 9.63
C SER A 440 -24.60 -12.49 8.20
N ILE A 441 -24.31 -13.45 7.36
CA ILE A 441 -25.04 -13.63 6.11
C ILE A 441 -26.49 -13.92 6.52
N PRO A 442 -27.50 -13.17 6.01
CA PRO A 442 -28.90 -13.52 6.26
C PRO A 442 -29.14 -14.93 5.72
N GLY A 443 -29.38 -15.90 6.60
CA GLY A 443 -29.67 -17.28 6.23
C GLY A 443 -29.03 -18.36 7.11
N GLU A 444 -27.99 -18.05 7.91
CA GLU A 444 -27.49 -19.01 8.90
C GLU A 444 -28.21 -18.80 10.25
N THR A 445 -29.37 -19.37 10.39
CA THR A 445 -29.94 -19.69 11.69
C THR A 445 -29.03 -20.71 12.37
N LYS A 446 -28.37 -20.29 13.46
CA LYS A 446 -27.70 -21.24 14.35
C LYS A 446 -28.75 -22.22 14.90
N THR A 447 -28.66 -23.45 14.48
CA THR A 447 -29.20 -24.58 15.23
C THR A 447 -28.27 -24.90 16.39
#